data_f27f8639521c6494e47d081170767a99
#
_entry.id   f27f8639521c6494e47d081170767a99
#
_cell.length_a   1.000
_cell.length_b   1.000
_cell.length_c   1.000
_cell.angle_alpha   90.00
_cell.angle_beta   90.00
_cell.angle_gamma   90.00
#
_symmetry.space_group_name_H-M   'P 1'
#
loop_
_entity.id
_entity.type
_entity.pdbx_description
1 polymer ?
#
loop_
_entity_poly.entity_id
_entity_poly.type
_entity_poly.pdbx_seq_one_letter_code
_entity_poly.pdbx_strand_id
1 'polypeptide(L)'
;MNLRSTLEEYTEDKYLDLVECLFEGNYSSEAEHDAIVENIVLTSEHPDGTGVLYDPREGVEDSPIGVINAIKQWRSANGKPNFKTETK
;
A
#
# COMPACT_ATOMS: atom_id res chain seq x y z
N MET A 1 -10.01 -0.88 11.90
CA MET A 1 -8.98 -1.41 10.99
C MET A 1 -7.63 -1.41 11.69
N ASN A 2 -6.93 -2.51 11.67
CA ASN A 2 -5.65 -2.65 12.36
C ASN A 2 -4.50 -2.26 11.44
N LEU A 3 -3.92 -1.09 11.65
CA LEU A 3 -2.77 -0.62 10.89
C LEU A 3 -1.48 -1.15 11.51
N ARG A 4 -0.56 -1.60 10.65
CA ARG A 4 0.73 -2.15 11.07
C ARG A 4 1.84 -1.13 10.82
N SER A 5 2.96 -1.33 11.48
CA SER A 5 4.10 -0.39 11.38
C SER A 5 5.02 -0.65 10.19
N THR A 6 5.05 -1.88 9.67
CA THR A 6 5.91 -2.25 8.55
C THR A 6 5.15 -3.08 7.54
N LEU A 7 5.62 -3.06 6.30
CA LEU A 7 4.97 -3.79 5.22
C LEU A 7 4.98 -5.30 5.47
N GLU A 8 6.07 -5.80 6.03
CA GLU A 8 6.24 -7.23 6.28
C GLU A 8 5.32 -7.79 7.36
N GLU A 9 4.61 -6.91 8.06
CA GLU A 9 3.57 -7.32 9.00
C GLU A 9 2.22 -7.54 8.33
N TYR A 10 2.10 -7.12 7.04
CA TYR A 10 0.90 -7.33 6.25
C TYR A 10 1.07 -8.51 5.31
N THR A 11 0.00 -9.28 5.11
CA THR A 11 -0.08 -10.14 3.94
C THR A 11 -0.47 -9.26 2.75
N GLU A 12 -0.22 -9.73 1.55
CA GLU A 12 -0.59 -8.97 0.34
C GLU A 12 -2.10 -8.72 0.31
N ASP A 13 -2.91 -9.71 0.66
CA ASP A 13 -4.36 -9.58 0.68
C ASP A 13 -4.84 -8.50 1.64
N LYS A 14 -4.26 -8.44 2.83
CA LYS A 14 -4.62 -7.43 3.83
C LYS A 14 -4.24 -6.03 3.36
N TYR A 15 -3.08 -5.90 2.75
CA TYR A 15 -2.63 -4.61 2.23
C TYR A 15 -3.49 -4.16 1.05
N LEU A 16 -3.87 -5.09 0.20
CA LEU A 16 -4.76 -4.81 -0.92
C LEU A 16 -6.11 -4.28 -0.41
N ASP A 17 -6.66 -4.90 0.64
CA ASP A 17 -7.90 -4.43 1.27
C ASP A 17 -7.77 -2.96 1.71
N LEU A 18 -6.64 -2.60 2.29
CA LEU A 18 -6.36 -1.23 2.71
C LEU A 18 -6.40 -0.25 1.54
N VAL A 19 -5.72 -0.61 0.46
CA VAL A 19 -5.67 0.23 -0.74
C VAL A 19 -7.05 0.32 -1.39
N GLU A 20 -7.77 -0.78 -1.42
CA GLU A 20 -9.14 -0.80 -1.97
C GLU A 20 -10.08 0.10 -1.17
N CYS A 21 -9.91 0.16 0.15
CA CYS A 21 -10.69 1.09 0.99
C CYS A 21 -10.54 2.53 0.51
N LEU A 22 -9.33 2.93 0.15
CA LEU A 22 -9.08 4.28 -0.35
C LEU A 22 -9.72 4.51 -1.71
N PHE A 23 -9.58 3.54 -2.61
CA PHE A 23 -10.10 3.67 -3.97
C PHE A 23 -11.64 3.66 -4.01
N GLU A 24 -12.25 2.90 -3.10
CA GLU A 24 -13.71 2.75 -3.06
C GLU A 24 -14.40 3.73 -2.12
N GLY A 25 -13.63 4.46 -1.32
CA GLY A 25 -14.19 5.39 -0.34
C GLY A 25 -14.80 4.71 0.87
N ASN A 26 -14.36 3.50 1.19
CA ASN A 26 -14.88 2.70 2.29
C ASN A 26 -14.20 3.01 3.62
N TYR A 27 -14.23 4.26 4.01
CA TYR A 27 -13.69 4.70 5.30
C TYR A 27 -14.75 5.54 6.01
N SER A 28 -14.73 5.53 7.33
CA SER A 28 -15.79 6.13 8.13
C SER A 28 -15.60 7.64 8.36
N SER A 29 -14.40 8.16 8.13
CA SER A 29 -14.10 9.58 8.36
C SER A 29 -12.84 10.00 7.61
N GLU A 30 -12.63 11.31 7.49
CA GLU A 30 -11.38 11.83 6.92
C GLU A 30 -10.17 11.44 7.75
N ALA A 31 -10.33 11.35 9.07
CA ALA A 31 -9.25 10.92 9.95
C ALA A 31 -8.83 9.49 9.63
N GLU A 32 -9.79 8.61 9.36
CA GLU A 32 -9.47 7.23 8.95
C GLU A 32 -8.80 7.20 7.58
N HIS A 33 -9.31 7.99 6.64
CA HIS A 33 -8.70 8.12 5.31
C HIS A 33 -7.22 8.54 5.43
N ASP A 34 -6.96 9.59 6.19
CA ASP A 34 -5.61 10.11 6.36
C ASP A 34 -4.70 9.09 7.05
N ALA A 35 -5.22 8.38 8.04
CA ALA A 35 -4.46 7.35 8.75
C ALA A 35 -4.04 6.22 7.80
N ILE A 36 -4.94 5.81 6.90
CA ILE A 36 -4.63 4.77 5.91
C ILE A 36 -3.56 5.26 4.93
N VAL A 37 -3.71 6.48 4.41
CA VAL A 37 -2.74 7.06 3.48
C VAL A 37 -1.37 7.15 4.14
N GLU A 38 -1.29 7.67 5.35
CA GLU A 38 -0.02 7.79 6.08
C GLU A 38 0.59 6.42 6.33
N ASN A 39 -0.22 5.43 6.65
CA ASN A 39 0.27 4.08 6.89
C ASN A 39 0.86 3.46 5.62
N ILE A 40 0.20 3.65 4.49
CA ILE A 40 0.70 3.14 3.20
C ILE A 40 2.02 3.81 2.84
N VAL A 41 2.13 5.12 3.03
CA VAL A 41 3.37 5.86 2.78
C VAL A 41 4.49 5.34 3.68
N LEU A 42 4.19 5.19 4.97
CA LEU A 42 5.16 4.72 5.97
C LEU A 42 5.64 3.30 5.65
N THR A 43 4.72 2.39 5.39
CA THR A 43 5.04 0.96 5.24
C THR A 43 5.64 0.65 3.88
N SER A 44 5.20 1.30 2.81
CA SER A 44 5.75 1.07 1.47
C SER A 44 7.19 1.56 1.37
N GLU A 45 7.50 2.63 2.07
CA GLU A 45 8.80 3.32 2.00
C GLU A 45 9.13 3.80 0.57
N HIS A 46 8.13 3.81 -0.30
CA HIS A 46 8.33 4.20 -1.70
C HIS A 46 8.68 5.69 -1.78
N PRO A 47 9.68 6.06 -2.60
CA PRO A 47 10.12 7.46 -2.70
C PRO A 47 9.05 8.40 -3.21
N ASP A 48 8.05 7.90 -3.94
CA ASP A 48 6.96 8.73 -4.43
C ASP A 48 5.97 9.12 -3.32
N GLY A 49 6.05 8.48 -2.15
CA GLY A 49 5.13 8.77 -1.05
C GLY A 49 3.67 8.61 -1.48
N THR A 50 2.86 9.67 -1.30
CA THR A 50 1.46 9.65 -1.71
C THR A 50 1.28 9.52 -3.23
N GLY A 51 2.31 9.82 -3.99
CA GLY A 51 2.26 9.69 -5.45
C GLY A 51 2.00 8.28 -5.91
N VAL A 52 2.40 7.29 -5.14
CA VAL A 52 2.15 5.89 -5.50
C VAL A 52 0.64 5.60 -5.53
N LEU A 53 -0.14 6.37 -4.79
CA LEU A 53 -1.61 6.24 -4.73
C LEU A 53 -2.32 7.15 -5.73
N TYR A 54 -1.88 8.40 -5.84
CA TYR A 54 -2.63 9.44 -6.55
C TYR A 54 -1.99 9.87 -7.86
N ASP A 55 -0.73 9.55 -8.08
CA ASP A 55 0.03 9.98 -9.26
C ASP A 55 0.95 8.85 -9.70
N PRO A 56 0.37 7.74 -10.20
CA PRO A 56 1.17 6.58 -10.59
C PRO A 56 2.13 6.93 -11.73
N ARG A 57 3.30 6.30 -11.70
CA ARG A 57 4.29 6.48 -12.75
C ARG A 57 3.78 5.92 -14.07
N GLU A 58 4.33 6.41 -15.16
CA GLU A 58 4.00 5.90 -16.48
C GLU A 58 4.21 4.38 -16.53
N GLY A 59 3.23 3.69 -17.06
CA GLY A 59 3.25 2.23 -17.14
C GLY A 59 2.68 1.52 -15.93
N VAL A 60 2.33 2.24 -14.87
CA VAL A 60 1.70 1.67 -13.67
C VAL A 60 0.19 1.80 -13.82
N GLU A 61 -0.52 0.70 -13.61
CA GLU A 61 -1.98 0.71 -13.66
C GLU A 61 -2.56 1.53 -12.51
N ASP A 62 -3.51 2.38 -12.81
CA ASP A 62 -4.18 3.21 -11.81
C ASP A 62 -5.31 2.41 -11.14
N SER A 63 -4.92 1.53 -10.23
CA SER A 63 -5.84 0.61 -9.56
C SER A 63 -5.17 0.11 -8.27
N PRO A 64 -5.93 -0.47 -7.33
CA PRO A 64 -5.33 -1.08 -6.14
C PRO A 64 -4.23 -2.10 -6.47
N ILE A 65 -4.46 -2.96 -7.45
CA ILE A 65 -3.46 -3.94 -7.88
C ILE A 65 -2.22 -3.25 -8.45
N GLY A 66 -2.41 -2.18 -9.22
CA GLY A 66 -1.30 -1.40 -9.75
C GLY A 66 -0.43 -0.80 -8.66
N VAL A 67 -1.06 -0.27 -7.60
CA VAL A 67 -0.35 0.27 -6.44
C VAL A 67 0.48 -0.82 -5.77
N ILE A 68 -0.12 -1.99 -5.54
CA ILE A 68 0.56 -3.12 -4.91
C ILE A 68 1.77 -3.54 -5.75
N ASN A 69 1.59 -3.67 -7.06
CA ASN A 69 2.68 -4.08 -7.95
C ASN A 69 3.82 -3.06 -7.98
N ALA A 70 3.50 -1.77 -8.00
CA ALA A 70 4.51 -0.72 -7.98
C ALA A 70 5.35 -0.79 -6.70
N ILE A 71 4.69 -0.99 -5.55
CA ILE A 71 5.38 -1.10 -4.26
C ILE A 71 6.27 -2.34 -4.25
N LYS A 72 5.74 -3.48 -4.70
CA LYS A 72 6.50 -4.74 -4.73
C LYS A 72 7.75 -4.63 -5.61
N GLN A 73 7.59 -4.06 -6.81
CA GLN A 73 8.71 -3.90 -7.74
C GLN A 73 9.81 -3.01 -7.16
N TRP A 74 9.41 -1.89 -6.58
CA TRP A 74 10.38 -0.97 -5.99
C TRP A 74 11.12 -1.61 -4.82
N ARG A 75 10.39 -2.29 -3.94
CA ARG A 75 11.00 -2.93 -2.78
C ARG A 75 11.94 -4.05 -3.18
N SER A 76 11.56 -4.87 -4.16
CA SER A 76 12.44 -5.94 -4.67
C SER A 76 13.70 -5.36 -5.30
N ALA A 77 13.57 -4.28 -6.07
CA ALA A 77 14.72 -3.64 -6.72
C ALA A 77 15.69 -3.03 -5.70
N ASN A 78 15.22 -2.71 -4.50
CA ASN A 78 16.03 -2.07 -3.46
C ASN A 78 16.38 -3.02 -2.31
N GLY A 79 16.17 -4.32 -2.49
CA GLY A 79 16.55 -5.33 -1.52
C GLY A 79 15.75 -5.28 -0.22
N LYS A 80 14.55 -4.71 -0.25
CA LYS A 80 13.70 -4.60 0.94
C LYS A 80 12.76 -5.79 1.04
N PRO A 81 12.37 -6.21 2.27
CA PRO A 81 11.43 -7.32 2.42
C PRO A 81 10.05 -6.97 1.86
N ASN A 82 9.38 -7.97 1.36
CA ASN A 82 8.03 -7.85 0.84
C ASN A 82 6.99 -8.27 1.88
N PHE A 83 5.76 -8.50 1.42
CA PHE A 83 4.65 -8.85 2.30
C PHE A 83 4.91 -10.15 3.06
N LYS A 84 4.28 -10.25 4.22
CA LYS A 84 4.29 -11.47 5.01
C LYS A 84 3.69 -12.61 4.19
N THR A 85 4.36 -13.77 4.19
CA THR A 85 3.84 -14.96 3.53
C THR A 85 2.81 -15.62 4.46
N GLU A 86 1.64 -15.93 3.91
CA GLU A 86 0.64 -16.68 4.66
C GLU A 86 1.09 -18.13 4.78
N THR A 87 1.09 -18.60 6.02
CA THR A 87 1.41 -20.01 6.30
C THR A 87 0.09 -20.78 6.36
N LYS A 88 0.03 -21.83 5.64
CA LYS A 88 -1.12 -22.71 5.66
C LYS A 88 -0.84 -23.95 6.46
#